data_b46ce01e2e002885fab3b2f07636736a
#
_entry.id   b46ce01e2e002885fab3b2f07636736a
#
_cell.length_a   1.000
_cell.length_b   1.000
_cell.length_c   1.000
_cell.angle_alpha   90.00
_cell.angle_beta   90.00
_cell.angle_gamma   90.00
#
_symmetry.space_group_name_H-M   'P 1'
#
loop_
_entity.id
_entity.type
_entity.pdbx_description
1 polymer ?
#
loop_
_entity_poly.entity_id
_entity_poly.type
_entity_poly.pdbx_seq_one_letter_code
_entity_poly.pdbx_strand_id
1 'polypeptide(L)'
;MQTSLYIHIPYCISKCSYCDFFSVRTPANASVPDKYIDALCAEIIYRARKSSVDGWKTVYIGGGTPSLLRKEQLVKIMQTVQSCAEKPDASGKAERNDSEEAEITMEVNPDDVSIKLLENMDSAGINRLSCGIQALDDRTLKSVCRRSSADTARRALSLISSEWKHAFSVDMISALPEQTEDTFLRGLEEVLTYKPSHISMYSLTVEEETPLGKEIYSGKMHYDFDFADNLWIKGRDFLIERGYEQYEVSNFCLDDNKCIHNIIYWRLENYIGCGAGAVGSVYGTSSGKRFTDTGDIDEYIKFWSDPSGTFAARKIPQDIEAIGRNTLMFEFFMMGLRTAAGICRETFESRFKVPFPAKADCAFHGWTKKNLAVMYEKDGKHYAALNKNGMLFLNNFLTELI
;
A
#
# COMPACT_ATOMS: atom_id res chain seq x y z
N MET A 1 19.47 11.72 1.92
CA MET A 1 19.16 10.29 1.64
C MET A 1 17.77 10.20 1.03
N GLN A 2 17.66 9.60 -0.15
CA GLN A 2 16.33 9.31 -0.72
C GLN A 2 15.60 8.28 0.14
N THR A 3 14.34 8.54 0.45
CA THR A 3 13.47 7.66 1.22
C THR A 3 12.04 7.72 0.68
N SER A 4 11.14 6.96 1.25
CA SER A 4 9.73 6.92 0.85
C SER A 4 8.84 7.52 1.92
N LEU A 5 7.72 8.09 1.50
CA LEU A 5 6.75 8.75 2.38
C LEU A 5 5.37 8.12 2.21
N TYR A 6 4.78 7.66 3.31
CA TYR A 6 3.37 7.32 3.40
C TYR A 6 2.61 8.43 4.13
N ILE A 7 1.55 8.92 3.54
CA ILE A 7 0.66 9.95 4.10
C ILE A 7 -0.70 9.34 4.36
N HIS A 8 -1.12 9.36 5.61
CA HIS A 8 -2.41 8.81 6.02
C HIS A 8 -3.48 9.89 6.14
N ILE A 9 -4.58 9.73 5.42
CA ILE A 9 -5.77 10.59 5.50
C ILE A 9 -6.91 9.78 6.12
N PRO A 10 -7.14 9.84 7.44
CA PRO A 10 -8.01 8.91 8.16
C PRO A 10 -9.51 9.20 8.04
N TYR A 11 -9.96 9.90 7.03
CA TYR A 11 -11.36 10.34 6.90
C TYR A 11 -12.10 9.54 5.84
N CYS A 12 -13.29 9.03 6.20
CA CYS A 12 -14.22 8.35 5.29
C CYS A 12 -15.64 8.88 5.46
N ILE A 13 -16.38 9.06 4.38
CA ILE A 13 -17.81 9.37 4.44
C ILE A 13 -18.60 8.15 4.93
N SER A 14 -18.21 6.95 4.49
CA SER A 14 -18.79 5.67 4.91
C SER A 14 -17.67 4.67 5.18
N LYS A 15 -17.78 3.89 6.25
CA LYS A 15 -16.84 2.81 6.54
C LYS A 15 -17.46 1.49 6.08
N CYS A 16 -16.76 0.78 5.19
CA CYS A 16 -17.16 -0.55 4.73
C CYS A 16 -17.09 -1.56 5.88
N SER A 17 -17.98 -2.57 5.89
CA SER A 17 -18.07 -3.53 6.98
C SER A 17 -16.85 -4.44 7.15
N TYR A 18 -16.05 -4.60 6.10
CA TYR A 18 -14.81 -5.40 6.12
C TYR A 18 -13.55 -4.59 6.45
N CYS A 19 -13.62 -3.25 6.45
CA CYS A 19 -12.43 -2.42 6.45
C CYS A 19 -11.80 -2.32 7.85
N ASP A 20 -10.56 -2.79 7.97
CA ASP A 20 -9.73 -2.72 9.18
C ASP A 20 -8.83 -1.47 9.23
N PHE A 21 -8.70 -0.74 8.12
CA PHE A 21 -7.88 0.47 8.12
C PHE A 21 -8.34 1.49 9.15
N PHE A 22 -7.37 2.10 9.84
CA PHE A 22 -7.67 3.19 10.74
C PHE A 22 -8.36 4.31 9.98
N SER A 23 -9.61 4.57 10.30
CA SER A 23 -10.39 5.65 9.70
C SER A 23 -11.54 6.06 10.61
N VAL A 24 -11.90 7.34 10.52
CA VAL A 24 -13.04 7.93 11.21
C VAL A 24 -14.09 8.37 10.21
N ARG A 25 -15.36 8.15 10.59
CA ARG A 25 -16.47 8.58 9.76
C ARG A 25 -16.64 10.10 9.84
N THR A 26 -16.76 10.75 8.68
CA THR A 26 -17.08 12.18 8.55
C THR A 26 -18.45 12.36 7.90
N PRO A 27 -19.18 13.46 8.20
CA PRO A 27 -20.44 13.76 7.52
C PRO A 27 -20.29 13.84 5.99
N ALA A 28 -21.32 13.47 5.25
CA ALA A 28 -21.29 13.35 3.78
C ALA A 28 -20.84 14.62 3.04
N ASN A 29 -21.04 15.81 3.63
CA ASN A 29 -20.64 17.09 3.04
C ASN A 29 -19.42 17.70 3.73
N ALA A 30 -18.75 16.98 4.63
CA ALA A 30 -17.57 17.48 5.32
C ALA A 30 -16.32 17.13 4.52
N SER A 31 -15.44 18.09 4.38
CA SER A 31 -14.06 17.88 3.91
C SER A 31 -13.14 17.54 5.08
N VAL A 32 -11.94 17.07 4.76
CA VAL A 32 -10.87 16.91 5.75
C VAL A 32 -10.64 18.25 6.48
N PRO A 33 -10.56 18.30 7.82
CA PRO A 33 -10.36 19.54 8.56
C PRO A 33 -9.00 20.18 8.24
N ASP A 34 -8.96 21.51 8.00
CA ASP A 34 -7.71 22.22 7.70
C ASP A 34 -6.69 22.10 8.82
N LYS A 35 -7.13 22.08 10.08
CA LYS A 35 -6.24 21.87 11.24
C LYS A 35 -5.50 20.53 11.20
N TYR A 36 -6.11 19.49 10.60
CA TYR A 36 -5.44 18.20 10.38
C TYR A 36 -4.34 18.33 9.32
N ILE A 37 -4.62 19.04 8.23
CA ILE A 37 -3.64 19.27 7.16
C ILE A 37 -2.45 20.10 7.66
N ASP A 38 -2.72 21.11 8.50
CA ASP A 38 -1.66 21.93 9.12
C ASP A 38 -0.74 21.06 10.00
N ALA A 39 -1.34 20.23 10.84
CA ALA A 39 -0.62 19.27 11.70
C ALA A 39 0.19 18.27 10.86
N LEU A 40 -0.40 17.70 9.82
CA LEU A 40 0.24 16.77 8.91
C LEU A 40 1.46 17.38 8.19
N CYS A 41 1.33 18.60 7.70
CA CYS A 41 2.44 19.33 7.07
C CYS A 41 3.58 19.59 8.07
N ALA A 42 3.26 19.96 9.32
CA ALA A 42 4.26 20.16 10.37
C ALA A 42 5.01 18.85 10.68
N GLU A 43 4.30 17.73 10.75
CA GLU A 43 4.90 16.41 10.94
C GLU A 43 5.82 16.03 9.78
N ILE A 44 5.36 16.17 8.52
CA ILE A 44 6.17 15.86 7.33
C ILE A 44 7.49 16.64 7.38
N ILE A 45 7.44 17.95 7.65
CA ILE A 45 8.64 18.80 7.76
C ILE A 45 9.57 18.29 8.88
N TYR A 46 9.01 17.98 10.05
CA TYR A 46 9.81 17.51 11.20
C TYR A 46 10.47 16.18 10.89
N ARG A 47 9.74 15.18 10.40
CA ARG A 47 10.27 13.84 10.13
C ARG A 47 11.27 13.84 8.98
N ALA A 48 11.01 14.60 7.93
CA ALA A 48 11.94 14.76 6.81
C ALA A 48 13.28 15.35 7.26
N ARG A 49 13.25 16.42 8.07
CA ARG A 49 14.46 17.02 8.63
C ARG A 49 15.21 16.05 9.55
N LYS A 50 14.50 15.38 10.46
CA LYS A 50 15.08 14.39 11.39
C LYS A 50 15.75 13.23 10.66
N SER A 51 15.21 12.82 9.52
CA SER A 51 15.73 11.74 8.68
C SER A 51 16.74 12.23 7.62
N SER A 52 17.05 13.53 7.58
CA SER A 52 17.96 14.13 6.60
C SER A 52 17.56 13.76 5.16
N VAL A 53 16.26 13.88 4.86
CA VAL A 53 15.72 13.62 3.53
C VAL A 53 16.28 14.64 2.54
N ASP A 54 16.70 14.16 1.36
CA ASP A 54 17.19 14.98 0.26
C ASP A 54 16.54 14.61 -1.09
N GLY A 55 15.51 13.76 -1.06
CA GLY A 55 14.71 13.35 -2.19
C GLY A 55 13.72 12.28 -1.77
N TRP A 56 12.61 12.19 -2.48
CA TRP A 56 11.63 11.14 -2.31
C TRP A 56 11.77 10.10 -3.42
N LYS A 57 11.83 8.83 -3.04
CA LYS A 57 11.75 7.70 -3.97
C LYS A 57 10.30 7.47 -4.37
N THR A 58 9.42 7.46 -3.37
CA THR A 58 7.98 7.37 -3.57
C THR A 58 7.23 8.22 -2.53
N VAL A 59 6.05 8.71 -2.90
CA VAL A 59 5.06 9.31 -2.00
C VAL A 59 3.74 8.59 -2.20
N TYR A 60 3.14 8.10 -1.14
CA TYR A 60 1.85 7.40 -1.22
C TYR A 60 0.85 8.07 -0.28
N ILE A 61 -0.25 8.57 -0.84
CA ILE A 61 -1.34 9.21 -0.10
C ILE A 61 -2.51 8.24 -0.04
N GLY A 62 -2.74 7.65 1.14
CA GLY A 62 -3.71 6.59 1.34
C GLY A 62 -4.46 6.69 2.67
N GLY A 63 -5.10 5.60 3.05
CA GLY A 63 -5.73 5.39 4.35
C GLY A 63 -7.25 5.28 4.30
N GLY A 64 -7.97 6.31 4.74
CA GLY A 64 -9.43 6.36 4.65
C GLY A 64 -9.91 6.65 3.23
N THR A 65 -9.97 7.94 2.89
CA THR A 65 -10.40 8.38 1.56
C THR A 65 -9.68 9.67 1.18
N PRO A 66 -8.47 9.62 0.61
CA PRO A 66 -7.71 10.81 0.23
C PRO A 66 -8.40 11.69 -0.81
N SER A 67 -9.28 11.12 -1.64
CA SER A 67 -10.07 11.89 -2.62
C SER A 67 -11.06 12.89 -2.00
N LEU A 68 -11.22 12.90 -0.68
CA LEU A 68 -11.95 13.94 0.05
C LEU A 68 -11.15 15.22 0.27
N LEU A 69 -9.85 15.23 -0.04
CA LEU A 69 -9.02 16.44 0.03
C LEU A 69 -9.50 17.48 -0.98
N ARG A 70 -9.64 18.71 -0.51
CA ARG A 70 -9.86 19.86 -1.40
C ARG A 70 -8.58 20.16 -2.18
N LYS A 71 -8.71 20.85 -3.32
CA LYS A 71 -7.57 21.25 -4.14
C LYS A 71 -6.48 21.95 -3.33
N GLU A 72 -6.89 22.93 -2.52
CA GLU A 72 -5.97 23.76 -1.72
C GLU A 72 -5.22 22.91 -0.68
N GLN A 73 -5.89 21.90 -0.12
CA GLN A 73 -5.30 20.96 0.84
C GLN A 73 -4.29 20.06 0.16
N LEU A 74 -4.64 19.48 -1.00
CA LEU A 74 -3.73 18.64 -1.77
C LEU A 74 -2.50 19.42 -2.22
N VAL A 75 -2.69 20.63 -2.75
CA VAL A 75 -1.59 21.52 -3.15
C VAL A 75 -0.68 21.83 -1.96
N LYS A 76 -1.25 22.13 -0.78
CA LYS A 76 -0.47 22.41 0.43
C LYS A 76 0.38 21.23 0.87
N ILE A 77 -0.19 20.02 0.88
CA ILE A 77 0.55 18.78 1.20
C ILE A 77 1.70 18.61 0.21
N MET A 78 1.42 18.68 -1.09
CA MET A 78 2.43 18.42 -2.12
C MET A 78 3.54 19.49 -2.14
N GLN A 79 3.22 20.75 -1.92
CA GLN A 79 4.22 21.81 -1.74
C GLN A 79 5.11 21.55 -0.52
N THR A 80 4.52 21.07 0.60
CA THR A 80 5.29 20.68 1.79
C THR A 80 6.22 19.51 1.47
N VAL A 81 5.74 18.47 0.80
CA VAL A 81 6.53 17.31 0.39
C VAL A 81 7.69 17.73 -0.51
N GLN A 82 7.44 18.57 -1.50
CA GLN A 82 8.46 19.07 -2.44
C GLN A 82 9.52 19.90 -1.70
N SER A 83 9.10 20.82 -0.83
CA SER A 83 10.05 21.66 -0.06
C SER A 83 10.99 20.87 0.86
N CYS A 84 10.61 19.65 1.25
CA CYS A 84 11.46 18.76 2.04
C CYS A 84 12.53 18.02 1.21
N ALA A 85 12.35 17.93 -0.10
CA ALA A 85 13.26 17.25 -1.03
C ALA A 85 14.30 18.21 -1.67
N GLU A 86 14.05 19.50 -1.59
CA GLU A 86 14.91 20.53 -2.19
C GLU A 86 16.13 20.81 -1.29
N LYS A 87 17.34 20.64 -1.83
CA LYS A 87 18.55 21.21 -1.23
C LYS A 87 18.83 22.56 -1.87
N PRO A 88 19.03 23.62 -1.09
CA PRO A 88 19.61 24.85 -1.66
C PRO A 88 21.02 24.55 -2.14
N ASP A 89 21.34 24.93 -3.37
CA ASP A 89 22.72 24.97 -3.86
C ASP A 89 23.56 26.02 -3.07
N ALA A 90 24.85 26.07 -3.33
CA ALA A 90 25.73 27.07 -2.70
C ALA A 90 25.34 28.55 -3.02
N SER A 91 24.43 28.78 -4.00
CA SER A 91 23.87 30.08 -4.37
C SER A 91 22.48 30.34 -3.78
N GLY A 92 21.90 29.36 -3.03
CA GLY A 92 20.56 29.45 -2.47
C GLY A 92 19.42 29.13 -3.47
N LYS A 93 19.74 28.61 -4.66
CA LYS A 93 18.74 28.12 -5.61
C LYS A 93 18.46 26.65 -5.37
N ALA A 94 17.19 26.27 -5.41
CA ALA A 94 16.76 24.87 -5.35
C ALA A 94 17.24 24.13 -6.61
N GLU A 95 18.22 23.23 -6.47
CA GLU A 95 18.54 22.26 -7.52
C GLU A 95 17.63 21.05 -7.36
N ARG A 96 16.82 20.78 -8.38
CA ARG A 96 16.23 19.45 -8.56
C ARG A 96 17.37 18.51 -8.99
N ASN A 97 17.63 17.51 -8.17
CA ASN A 97 18.37 16.36 -8.66
C ASN A 97 17.52 15.71 -9.78
N ASP A 98 18.02 15.67 -11.00
CA ASP A 98 17.44 14.98 -12.16
C ASP A 98 17.48 13.43 -12.03
N SER A 99 17.53 12.91 -10.80
CA SER A 99 17.32 11.50 -10.51
C SER A 99 15.85 11.17 -10.71
N GLU A 100 15.55 10.03 -11.29
CA GLU A 100 14.25 9.46 -11.65
C GLU A 100 13.05 10.08 -10.90
N GLU A 101 12.04 10.51 -11.64
CA GLU A 101 10.85 11.15 -11.11
C GLU A 101 10.20 10.24 -10.05
N ALA A 102 9.97 10.77 -8.85
CA ALA A 102 9.37 10.00 -7.75
C ALA A 102 7.99 9.44 -8.15
N GLU A 103 7.70 8.19 -7.81
CA GLU A 103 6.33 7.68 -7.90
C GLU A 103 5.47 8.36 -6.83
N ILE A 104 4.45 9.09 -7.25
CA ILE A 104 3.52 9.80 -6.37
C ILE A 104 2.12 9.23 -6.58
N THR A 105 1.69 8.38 -5.66
CA THR A 105 0.41 7.68 -5.73
C THR A 105 -0.63 8.34 -4.82
N MET A 106 -1.88 8.40 -5.29
CA MET A 106 -3.03 8.77 -4.47
C MET A 106 -4.18 7.80 -4.66
N GLU A 107 -4.76 7.33 -3.54
CA GLU A 107 -5.98 6.54 -3.55
C GLU A 107 -7.21 7.40 -3.80
N VAL A 108 -8.15 6.87 -4.60
CA VAL A 108 -9.41 7.52 -4.88
C VAL A 108 -10.58 6.57 -4.70
N ASN A 109 -11.69 7.12 -4.19
CA ASN A 109 -12.96 6.40 -4.17
C ASN A 109 -13.75 6.74 -5.45
N PRO A 110 -14.41 5.76 -6.10
CA PRO A 110 -15.16 5.99 -7.33
C PRO A 110 -16.19 7.12 -7.27
N ASP A 111 -16.83 7.31 -6.11
CA ASP A 111 -17.83 8.37 -5.92
C ASP A 111 -17.25 9.79 -6.03
N ASP A 112 -15.95 9.93 -5.83
CA ASP A 112 -15.29 11.24 -5.79
C ASP A 112 -14.62 11.58 -7.13
N VAL A 113 -14.51 10.60 -8.05
CA VAL A 113 -13.86 10.77 -9.35
C VAL A 113 -14.64 11.76 -10.22
N SER A 114 -13.94 12.77 -10.67
CA SER A 114 -14.44 13.79 -11.59
C SER A 114 -13.27 14.34 -12.41
N ILE A 115 -13.54 14.95 -13.56
CA ILE A 115 -12.51 15.61 -14.38
C ILE A 115 -11.72 16.60 -13.52
N LYS A 116 -12.41 17.39 -12.70
CA LYS A 116 -11.77 18.38 -11.82
C LYS A 116 -10.85 17.74 -10.78
N LEU A 117 -11.20 16.57 -10.21
CA LEU A 117 -10.30 15.86 -9.29
C LEU A 117 -9.05 15.38 -10.02
N LEU A 118 -9.21 14.77 -11.20
CA LEU A 118 -8.07 14.26 -12.00
C LEU A 118 -7.14 15.41 -12.41
N GLU A 119 -7.67 16.56 -12.87
CA GLU A 119 -6.89 17.76 -13.18
C GLU A 119 -6.16 18.33 -11.94
N ASN A 120 -6.80 18.32 -10.77
CA ASN A 120 -6.18 18.76 -9.53
C ASN A 120 -5.03 17.85 -9.11
N MET A 121 -5.20 16.54 -9.24
CA MET A 121 -4.17 15.53 -8.94
C MET A 121 -2.97 15.69 -9.88
N ASP A 122 -3.19 15.75 -11.19
CA ASP A 122 -2.15 15.98 -12.20
C ASP A 122 -1.38 17.29 -11.91
N SER A 123 -2.10 18.40 -11.68
CA SER A 123 -1.50 19.69 -11.35
C SER A 123 -0.73 19.70 -10.03
N ALA A 124 -1.06 18.81 -9.10
CA ALA A 124 -0.35 18.65 -7.84
C ALA A 124 0.88 17.73 -7.96
N GLY A 125 1.12 17.13 -9.14
CA GLY A 125 2.23 16.23 -9.41
C GLY A 125 1.98 14.78 -9.01
N ILE A 126 0.71 14.37 -8.82
CA ILE A 126 0.35 12.96 -8.66
C ILE A 126 0.53 12.28 -10.04
N ASN A 127 1.32 11.22 -10.10
CA ASN A 127 1.59 10.51 -11.35
C ASN A 127 1.17 9.03 -11.32
N ARG A 128 0.47 8.60 -10.27
CA ARG A 128 -0.15 7.28 -10.15
C ARG A 128 -1.45 7.39 -9.35
N LEU A 129 -2.48 6.69 -9.79
CA LEU A 129 -3.79 6.66 -9.15
C LEU A 129 -4.15 5.22 -8.79
N SER A 130 -4.71 4.97 -7.58
CA SER A 130 -5.33 3.69 -7.22
C SER A 130 -6.82 3.90 -6.94
N CYS A 131 -7.68 3.22 -7.70
CA CYS A 131 -9.13 3.35 -7.56
C CYS A 131 -9.73 2.13 -6.88
N GLY A 132 -10.29 2.33 -5.69
CA GLY A 132 -10.93 1.28 -4.91
C GLY A 132 -12.30 0.87 -5.45
N ILE A 133 -12.36 0.04 -6.46
CA ILE A 133 -13.60 -0.46 -7.08
C ILE A 133 -14.23 -1.58 -6.25
N GLN A 134 -13.45 -2.56 -5.85
CA GLN A 134 -13.76 -3.74 -5.04
C GLN A 134 -14.61 -4.78 -5.77
N ALA A 135 -15.75 -4.39 -6.36
CA ALA A 135 -16.64 -5.23 -7.17
C ALA A 135 -17.44 -4.38 -8.18
N LEU A 136 -17.99 -5.00 -9.23
CA LEU A 136 -18.83 -4.34 -10.24
C LEU A 136 -20.27 -4.89 -10.25
N ASP A 137 -20.76 -5.39 -9.13
CA ASP A 137 -22.16 -5.73 -8.93
C ASP A 137 -22.71 -5.13 -7.62
N ASP A 138 -23.96 -4.64 -7.71
CA ASP A 138 -24.58 -3.89 -6.60
C ASP A 138 -24.94 -4.78 -5.40
N ARG A 139 -25.15 -6.08 -5.59
CA ARG A 139 -25.49 -7.00 -4.50
C ARG A 139 -24.28 -7.18 -3.59
N THR A 140 -23.13 -7.46 -4.19
CA THR A 140 -21.85 -7.56 -3.48
C THR A 140 -21.48 -6.25 -2.80
N LEU A 141 -21.54 -5.11 -3.49
CA LEU A 141 -21.19 -3.80 -2.91
C LEU A 141 -22.06 -3.43 -1.71
N LYS A 142 -23.38 -3.69 -1.80
CA LYS A 142 -24.33 -3.44 -0.70
C LYS A 142 -24.10 -4.34 0.50
N SER A 143 -23.75 -5.62 0.30
CA SER A 143 -23.49 -6.57 1.38
C SER A 143 -22.38 -6.15 2.32
N VAL A 144 -21.43 -5.35 1.81
CA VAL A 144 -20.30 -4.82 2.57
C VAL A 144 -20.39 -3.32 2.88
N CYS A 145 -21.58 -2.75 2.79
CA CYS A 145 -21.84 -1.33 3.08
C CYS A 145 -20.97 -0.37 2.24
N ARG A 146 -20.60 -0.77 1.02
CA ARG A 146 -19.87 0.10 0.10
C ARG A 146 -20.75 1.26 -0.34
N ARG A 147 -20.20 2.51 -0.34
CA ARG A 147 -20.93 3.72 -0.74
C ARG A 147 -21.24 3.72 -2.24
N SER A 148 -20.26 3.28 -3.03
CA SER A 148 -20.37 3.28 -4.50
C SER A 148 -21.31 2.21 -5.00
N SER A 149 -22.10 2.55 -6.02
CA SER A 149 -22.82 1.57 -6.86
C SER A 149 -21.92 1.07 -7.99
N ALA A 150 -22.28 -0.03 -8.61
CA ALA A 150 -21.61 -0.55 -9.80
C ALA A 150 -21.61 0.48 -10.95
N ASP A 151 -22.72 1.21 -11.15
CA ASP A 151 -22.80 2.28 -12.15
C ASP A 151 -21.85 3.45 -11.83
N THR A 152 -21.70 3.81 -10.54
CA THR A 152 -20.75 4.84 -10.14
C THR A 152 -19.32 4.38 -10.41
N ALA A 153 -19.00 3.12 -10.10
CA ALA A 153 -17.70 2.52 -10.38
C ALA A 153 -17.38 2.54 -11.89
N ARG A 154 -18.34 2.17 -12.75
CA ARG A 154 -18.20 2.22 -14.22
C ARG A 154 -17.94 3.63 -14.74
N ARG A 155 -18.69 4.62 -14.25
CA ARG A 155 -18.47 6.03 -14.64
C ARG A 155 -17.08 6.50 -14.22
N ALA A 156 -16.63 6.15 -13.02
CA ALA A 156 -15.29 6.48 -12.52
C ALA A 156 -14.21 5.86 -13.41
N LEU A 157 -14.31 4.57 -13.71
CA LEU A 157 -13.37 3.86 -14.59
C LEU A 157 -13.33 4.47 -15.98
N SER A 158 -14.49 4.83 -16.57
CA SER A 158 -14.57 5.48 -17.87
C SER A 158 -13.86 6.84 -17.86
N LEU A 159 -14.08 7.67 -16.82
CA LEU A 159 -13.39 8.96 -16.68
C LEU A 159 -11.89 8.78 -16.49
N ILE A 160 -11.47 7.87 -15.64
CA ILE A 160 -10.03 7.61 -15.41
C ILE A 160 -9.37 7.15 -16.72
N SER A 161 -9.98 6.19 -17.41
CA SER A 161 -9.44 5.67 -18.67
C SER A 161 -9.36 6.70 -19.79
N SER A 162 -10.25 7.71 -19.84
CA SER A 162 -10.25 8.73 -20.87
C SER A 162 -9.45 9.97 -20.52
N GLU A 163 -9.43 10.41 -19.26
CA GLU A 163 -8.90 11.71 -18.85
C GLU A 163 -7.57 11.63 -18.09
N TRP A 164 -7.30 10.50 -17.40
CA TRP A 164 -6.06 10.33 -16.64
C TRP A 164 -4.90 9.94 -17.56
N LYS A 165 -3.80 10.69 -17.53
CA LYS A 165 -2.69 10.55 -18.49
C LYS A 165 -1.57 9.64 -18.00
N HIS A 166 -1.61 9.23 -16.74
CA HIS A 166 -0.56 8.45 -16.09
C HIS A 166 -1.03 7.03 -15.78
N ALA A 167 -0.18 6.23 -15.14
CA ALA A 167 -0.53 4.90 -14.69
C ALA A 167 -1.69 4.92 -13.68
N PHE A 168 -2.61 3.96 -13.80
CA PHE A 168 -3.64 3.76 -12.79
C PHE A 168 -3.83 2.29 -12.43
N SER A 169 -4.16 2.10 -11.17
CA SER A 169 -4.51 0.81 -10.57
C SER A 169 -6.02 0.73 -10.30
N VAL A 170 -6.53 -0.47 -10.40
CA VAL A 170 -7.87 -0.81 -9.93
C VAL A 170 -7.75 -1.83 -8.80
N ASP A 171 -8.37 -1.55 -7.67
CA ASP A 171 -8.39 -2.45 -6.53
C ASP A 171 -9.68 -3.27 -6.54
N MET A 172 -9.53 -4.59 -6.52
CA MET A 172 -10.60 -5.58 -6.52
C MET A 172 -10.47 -6.50 -5.31
N ILE A 173 -11.59 -6.96 -4.76
CA ILE A 173 -11.59 -7.92 -3.66
C ILE A 173 -12.36 -9.17 -4.12
N SER A 174 -11.72 -10.33 -4.03
CA SER A 174 -12.37 -11.62 -4.24
C SER A 174 -13.05 -12.11 -2.97
N ALA A 175 -14.12 -12.85 -3.16
CA ALA A 175 -14.90 -13.50 -2.10
C ALA A 175 -15.54 -12.54 -1.09
N LEU A 176 -15.94 -11.35 -1.53
CA LEU A 176 -16.88 -10.53 -0.76
C LEU A 176 -18.20 -11.28 -0.57
N PRO A 177 -18.94 -11.08 0.55
CA PRO A 177 -20.27 -11.67 0.72
C PRO A 177 -21.17 -11.41 -0.50
N GLU A 178 -22.03 -12.38 -0.82
CA GLU A 178 -22.92 -12.36 -2.00
C GLU A 178 -22.20 -12.41 -3.37
N GLN A 179 -20.87 -12.39 -3.42
CA GLN A 179 -20.12 -12.55 -4.64
C GLN A 179 -20.10 -14.00 -5.11
N THR A 180 -20.35 -14.22 -6.39
CA THR A 180 -20.23 -15.52 -7.04
C THR A 180 -19.00 -15.52 -7.96
N GLU A 181 -18.57 -16.71 -8.38
CA GLU A 181 -17.50 -16.85 -9.37
C GLU A 181 -17.83 -16.06 -10.66
N ASP A 182 -19.04 -16.19 -11.16
CA ASP A 182 -19.51 -15.53 -12.37
C ASP A 182 -19.50 -14.00 -12.22
N THR A 183 -20.01 -13.45 -11.11
CA THR A 183 -20.02 -11.98 -10.88
C THR A 183 -18.61 -11.44 -10.72
N PHE A 184 -17.72 -12.18 -10.08
CA PHE A 184 -16.32 -11.78 -9.88
C PHE A 184 -15.54 -11.77 -11.19
N LEU A 185 -15.57 -12.89 -11.96
CA LEU A 185 -14.81 -12.99 -13.21
C LEU A 185 -15.33 -12.04 -14.28
N ARG A 186 -16.66 -11.86 -14.40
CA ARG A 186 -17.23 -10.83 -15.28
C ARG A 186 -16.82 -9.42 -14.86
N GLY A 187 -16.75 -9.17 -13.54
CA GLY A 187 -16.27 -7.89 -13.01
C GLY A 187 -14.83 -7.63 -13.39
N LEU A 188 -13.93 -8.63 -13.26
CA LEU A 188 -12.54 -8.53 -13.73
C LEU A 188 -12.48 -8.29 -15.24
N GLU A 189 -13.22 -9.06 -16.04
CA GLU A 189 -13.26 -8.91 -17.49
C GLU A 189 -13.69 -7.49 -17.89
N GLU A 190 -14.71 -6.96 -17.24
CA GLU A 190 -15.19 -5.60 -17.48
C GLU A 190 -14.13 -4.56 -17.10
N VAL A 191 -13.45 -4.71 -15.93
CA VAL A 191 -12.35 -3.83 -15.51
C VAL A 191 -11.26 -3.76 -16.57
N LEU A 192 -10.89 -4.88 -17.18
CA LEU A 192 -9.85 -4.92 -18.21
C LEU A 192 -10.21 -4.11 -19.48
N THR A 193 -11.49 -3.88 -19.76
CA THR A 193 -11.91 -3.05 -20.90
C THR A 193 -11.49 -1.58 -20.74
N TYR A 194 -11.29 -1.11 -19.50
CA TYR A 194 -10.78 0.24 -19.19
C TYR A 194 -9.27 0.36 -19.23
N LYS A 195 -8.56 -0.76 -19.48
CA LYS A 195 -7.09 -0.84 -19.67
C LYS A 195 -6.27 -0.31 -18.49
N PRO A 196 -6.54 -0.73 -17.24
CA PRO A 196 -5.65 -0.39 -16.14
C PRO A 196 -4.26 -0.99 -16.38
N SER A 197 -3.21 -0.23 -16.10
CA SER A 197 -1.83 -0.76 -16.18
C SER A 197 -1.47 -1.64 -14.97
N HIS A 198 -2.31 -1.61 -13.93
CA HIS A 198 -2.09 -2.33 -12.68
C HIS A 198 -3.42 -2.75 -12.05
N ILE A 199 -3.43 -3.91 -11.41
CA ILE A 199 -4.57 -4.42 -10.63
C ILE A 199 -4.07 -4.91 -9.28
N SER A 200 -4.69 -4.38 -8.21
CA SER A 200 -4.59 -4.95 -6.87
C SER A 200 -5.77 -5.88 -6.65
N MET A 201 -5.53 -7.18 -6.57
CA MET A 201 -6.57 -8.18 -6.34
C MET A 201 -6.34 -8.87 -5.00
N TYR A 202 -7.12 -8.46 -4.02
CA TYR A 202 -7.04 -8.99 -2.66
C TYR A 202 -8.02 -10.16 -2.48
N SER A 203 -7.63 -11.19 -1.72
CA SER A 203 -8.61 -12.06 -1.07
C SER A 203 -9.19 -11.33 0.13
N LEU A 204 -10.49 -11.41 0.36
CA LEU A 204 -11.09 -10.85 1.57
C LEU A 204 -10.45 -11.47 2.81
N THR A 205 -9.77 -10.66 3.60
CA THR A 205 -9.32 -11.04 4.94
C THR A 205 -10.43 -10.70 5.95
N VAL A 206 -10.88 -11.72 6.67
CA VAL A 206 -11.94 -11.55 7.68
C VAL A 206 -11.29 -11.19 9.02
N GLU A 207 -11.21 -9.88 9.31
CA GLU A 207 -10.64 -9.37 10.56
C GLU A 207 -11.70 -9.38 11.67
N GLU A 208 -11.40 -10.00 12.82
CA GLU A 208 -12.35 -10.24 13.92
C GLU A 208 -13.01 -8.95 14.46
N GLU A 209 -12.25 -7.85 14.49
CA GLU A 209 -12.73 -6.58 15.04
C GLU A 209 -13.62 -5.78 14.07
N THR A 210 -13.66 -6.15 12.81
CA THR A 210 -14.53 -5.49 11.84
C THR A 210 -16.00 -5.89 12.03
N PRO A 211 -16.97 -5.06 11.62
CA PRO A 211 -18.39 -5.45 11.66
C PRO A 211 -18.67 -6.77 10.94
N LEU A 212 -18.06 -6.98 9.76
CA LEU A 212 -18.21 -8.21 8.98
C LEU A 212 -17.60 -9.41 9.73
N GLY A 213 -16.41 -9.26 10.27
CA GLY A 213 -15.75 -10.33 11.04
C GLY A 213 -16.58 -10.76 12.25
N LYS A 214 -17.14 -9.81 12.98
CA LYS A 214 -18.04 -10.10 14.13
C LYS A 214 -19.28 -10.90 13.72
N GLU A 215 -19.86 -10.63 12.56
CA GLU A 215 -21.01 -11.41 12.05
C GLU A 215 -20.60 -12.84 11.65
N ILE A 216 -19.44 -12.99 10.98
CA ILE A 216 -18.94 -14.30 10.55
C ILE A 216 -18.53 -15.15 11.75
N TYR A 217 -17.66 -14.63 12.63
CA TYR A 217 -17.15 -15.42 13.77
C TYR A 217 -18.22 -15.68 14.85
N SER A 218 -19.28 -14.86 14.92
CA SER A 218 -20.44 -15.18 15.77
C SER A 218 -21.41 -16.19 15.15
N GLY A 219 -21.16 -16.65 13.92
CA GLY A 219 -22.03 -17.58 13.21
C GLY A 219 -23.33 -16.97 12.67
N LYS A 220 -23.49 -15.65 12.71
CA LYS A 220 -24.65 -14.95 12.11
C LYS A 220 -24.59 -14.91 10.58
N MET A 221 -23.39 -14.90 10.03
CA MET A 221 -23.14 -14.96 8.60
C MET A 221 -22.27 -16.19 8.30
N HIS A 222 -22.70 -16.99 7.33
CA HIS A 222 -21.87 -18.07 6.82
C HIS A 222 -20.84 -17.51 5.84
N TYR A 223 -19.57 -17.90 5.98
CA TYR A 223 -18.50 -17.57 5.06
C TYR A 223 -17.69 -18.81 4.69
N ASP A 224 -17.57 -19.08 3.40
CA ASP A 224 -16.87 -20.24 2.86
C ASP A 224 -15.42 -19.86 2.51
N PHE A 225 -14.49 -20.22 3.38
CA PHE A 225 -13.06 -19.94 3.19
C PHE A 225 -12.45 -20.72 2.03
N ASP A 226 -12.91 -21.96 1.79
CA ASP A 226 -12.42 -22.76 0.67
C ASP A 226 -12.87 -22.16 -0.67
N PHE A 227 -14.09 -21.65 -0.73
CA PHE A 227 -14.57 -20.89 -1.88
C PHE A 227 -13.74 -19.62 -2.10
N ALA A 228 -13.39 -18.89 -1.02
CA ALA A 228 -12.60 -17.68 -1.09
C ALA A 228 -11.21 -17.92 -1.68
N ASP A 229 -10.51 -18.96 -1.20
CA ASP A 229 -9.20 -19.35 -1.71
C ASP A 229 -9.27 -19.76 -3.19
N ASN A 230 -10.26 -20.58 -3.55
CA ASN A 230 -10.46 -21.04 -4.93
C ASN A 230 -10.80 -19.87 -5.87
N LEU A 231 -11.63 -18.93 -5.42
CA LEU A 231 -12.02 -17.78 -6.23
C LEU A 231 -10.83 -16.85 -6.51
N TRP A 232 -9.97 -16.61 -5.48
CA TRP A 232 -8.77 -15.83 -5.66
C TRP A 232 -7.80 -16.48 -6.66
N ILE A 233 -7.60 -17.80 -6.58
CA ILE A 233 -6.76 -18.56 -7.51
C ILE A 233 -7.29 -18.40 -8.96
N LYS A 234 -8.60 -18.52 -9.15
CA LYS A 234 -9.23 -18.34 -10.47
C LYS A 234 -9.04 -16.92 -11.01
N GLY A 235 -9.21 -15.90 -10.16
CA GLY A 235 -8.95 -14.50 -10.53
C GLY A 235 -7.49 -14.26 -10.90
N ARG A 236 -6.54 -14.81 -10.14
CA ARG A 236 -5.11 -14.76 -10.46
C ARG A 236 -4.81 -15.36 -11.83
N ASP A 237 -5.26 -16.59 -12.06
CA ASP A 237 -4.99 -17.28 -13.33
C ASP A 237 -5.67 -16.55 -14.49
N PHE A 238 -6.89 -16.01 -14.29
CA PHE A 238 -7.59 -15.16 -15.26
C PHE A 238 -6.78 -13.91 -15.66
N LEU A 239 -6.14 -13.21 -14.71
CA LEU A 239 -5.31 -12.03 -14.99
C LEU A 239 -4.02 -12.42 -15.72
N ILE A 240 -3.37 -13.52 -15.30
CA ILE A 240 -2.14 -14.03 -15.95
C ILE A 240 -2.41 -14.42 -17.40
N GLU A 241 -3.52 -15.10 -17.70
CA GLU A 241 -3.93 -15.46 -19.07
C GLU A 241 -4.15 -14.24 -19.97
N ARG A 242 -4.42 -13.06 -19.39
CA ARG A 242 -4.60 -11.78 -20.09
C ARG A 242 -3.34 -10.91 -20.11
N GLY A 243 -2.21 -11.49 -19.76
CA GLY A 243 -0.89 -10.87 -19.89
C GLY A 243 -0.45 -10.04 -18.67
N TYR A 244 -1.22 -9.99 -17.59
CA TYR A 244 -0.76 -9.35 -16.36
C TYR A 244 0.28 -10.22 -15.66
N GLU A 245 1.40 -9.62 -15.28
CA GLU A 245 2.44 -10.25 -14.46
C GLU A 245 2.08 -10.11 -12.98
N GLN A 246 1.93 -11.23 -12.27
CA GLN A 246 1.87 -11.22 -10.82
C GLN A 246 3.27 -10.93 -10.27
N TYR A 247 3.54 -9.73 -9.77
CA TYR A 247 4.86 -9.37 -9.26
C TYR A 247 4.98 -9.49 -7.73
N GLU A 248 3.86 -9.58 -7.01
CA GLU A 248 3.79 -9.93 -5.58
C GLU A 248 2.42 -10.54 -5.25
N VAL A 249 2.19 -10.90 -3.98
CA VAL A 249 1.05 -11.73 -3.55
C VAL A 249 -0.32 -11.23 -3.99
N SER A 250 -0.54 -9.92 -4.09
CA SER A 250 -1.86 -9.33 -4.40
C SER A 250 -1.87 -8.44 -5.63
N ASN A 251 -0.70 -8.11 -6.21
CA ASN A 251 -0.60 -7.09 -7.24
C ASN A 251 -0.10 -7.64 -8.59
N PHE A 252 -0.75 -7.15 -9.63
CA PHE A 252 -0.56 -7.55 -11.01
C PHE A 252 -0.35 -6.31 -11.88
N CYS A 253 0.55 -6.37 -12.88
CA CYS A 253 0.80 -5.24 -13.75
C CYS A 253 1.04 -5.67 -15.20
N LEU A 254 0.87 -4.72 -16.11
CA LEU A 254 1.32 -4.78 -17.49
C LEU A 254 2.59 -3.93 -17.64
N ASP A 255 3.46 -4.31 -18.59
CA ASP A 255 4.61 -3.49 -19.02
C ASP A 255 5.46 -2.93 -17.85
N ASP A 256 5.70 -3.75 -16.82
CA ASP A 256 6.50 -3.41 -15.62
C ASP A 256 5.95 -2.22 -14.79
N ASN A 257 4.66 -1.88 -14.94
CA ASN A 257 3.98 -0.81 -14.17
C ASN A 257 3.73 -1.22 -12.70
N LYS A 258 4.75 -1.76 -12.04
CA LYS A 258 4.71 -2.14 -10.62
C LYS A 258 4.53 -0.91 -9.74
N CYS A 259 3.80 -1.04 -8.64
CA CYS A 259 3.77 -0.02 -7.60
C CYS A 259 5.09 -0.08 -6.82
N ILE A 260 5.95 0.91 -7.02
CA ILE A 260 7.28 0.94 -6.38
C ILE A 260 7.12 1.09 -4.87
N HIS A 261 6.12 1.85 -4.41
CA HIS A 261 5.86 2.02 -2.98
C HIS A 261 5.55 0.70 -2.28
N ASN A 262 4.74 -0.20 -2.89
CA ASN A 262 4.47 -1.52 -2.33
C ASN A 262 5.74 -2.39 -2.28
N ILE A 263 6.60 -2.31 -3.31
CA ILE A 263 7.86 -3.06 -3.34
C ILE A 263 8.79 -2.63 -2.20
N ILE A 264 8.79 -1.37 -1.79
CA ILE A 264 9.58 -0.86 -0.67
C ILE A 264 9.25 -1.60 0.63
N TYR A 265 7.98 -1.83 0.90
CA TYR A 265 7.55 -2.62 2.05
C TYR A 265 8.09 -4.05 2.00
N TRP A 266 7.94 -4.73 0.86
CA TRP A 266 8.39 -6.11 0.68
C TRP A 266 9.91 -6.27 0.77
N ARG A 267 10.66 -5.22 0.45
CA ARG A 267 12.13 -5.20 0.56
C ARG A 267 12.66 -4.75 1.92
N LEU A 268 11.78 -4.44 2.87
CA LEU A 268 12.14 -3.85 4.17
C LEU A 268 13.05 -2.61 3.97
N GLU A 269 12.69 -1.74 3.03
CA GLU A 269 13.33 -0.45 2.85
C GLU A 269 12.73 0.56 3.84
N ASN A 270 13.49 1.61 4.16
CA ASN A 270 13.04 2.65 5.08
C ASN A 270 11.93 3.50 4.46
N TYR A 271 10.92 3.81 5.25
CA TYR A 271 9.89 4.76 4.86
C TYR A 271 9.39 5.56 6.07
N ILE A 272 8.99 6.79 5.81
CA ILE A 272 8.40 7.69 6.79
C ILE A 272 6.88 7.57 6.68
N GLY A 273 6.18 7.29 7.78
CA GLY A 273 4.74 7.41 7.89
C GLY A 273 4.39 8.73 8.55
N CYS A 274 3.39 9.44 8.02
CA CYS A 274 2.85 10.68 8.59
C CYS A 274 1.33 10.66 8.57
N GLY A 275 0.71 11.18 9.61
CA GLY A 275 -0.74 11.21 9.81
C GLY A 275 -1.18 10.34 10.98
N ALA A 276 -2.31 10.65 11.61
CA ALA A 276 -2.85 9.87 12.72
C ALA A 276 -3.05 8.41 12.30
N GLY A 277 -2.50 7.46 13.07
CA GLY A 277 -2.52 6.04 12.77
C GLY A 277 -1.51 5.58 11.70
N ALA A 278 -0.71 6.49 11.14
CA ALA A 278 0.30 6.10 10.15
C ALA A 278 1.42 5.27 10.76
N VAL A 279 1.91 4.29 10.00
CA VAL A 279 3.06 3.49 10.35
C VAL A 279 4.27 3.92 9.52
N GLY A 280 5.45 3.98 10.15
CA GLY A 280 6.72 4.17 9.48
C GLY A 280 7.75 3.17 9.99
N SER A 281 8.79 2.89 9.21
CA SER A 281 9.82 1.92 9.58
C SER A 281 11.22 2.39 9.21
N VAL A 282 12.16 2.15 10.11
CA VAL A 282 13.58 2.40 9.89
C VAL A 282 14.35 1.13 10.23
N TYR A 283 15.04 0.60 9.25
CA TYR A 283 15.79 -0.65 9.36
C TYR A 283 17.30 -0.40 9.23
N GLY A 284 18.05 -0.92 10.17
CA GLY A 284 19.52 -0.97 10.14
C GLY A 284 20.03 -2.35 9.70
N THR A 285 21.32 -2.59 9.96
CA THR A 285 21.98 -3.87 9.65
C THR A 285 21.65 -4.99 10.66
N SER A 286 21.34 -4.64 11.91
CA SER A 286 21.13 -5.62 12.99
C SER A 286 19.90 -5.34 13.85
N SER A 287 19.15 -4.30 13.57
CA SER A 287 17.94 -3.94 14.29
C SER A 287 17.08 -3.03 13.44
N GLY A 288 15.81 -2.93 13.77
CA GLY A 288 14.87 -2.00 13.16
C GLY A 288 14.00 -1.33 14.22
N LYS A 289 13.25 -0.35 13.79
CA LYS A 289 12.17 0.28 14.56
C LYS A 289 11.00 0.49 13.66
N ARG A 290 9.82 0.13 14.14
CA ARG A 290 8.54 0.49 13.56
C ARG A 290 7.87 1.46 14.53
N PHE A 291 7.30 2.52 14.02
CA PHE A 291 6.55 3.49 14.82
C PHE A 291 5.17 3.66 14.24
N THR A 292 4.18 3.74 15.12
CA THR A 292 2.78 3.95 14.76
C THR A 292 2.33 5.22 15.47
N ASP A 293 1.91 6.21 14.71
CA ASP A 293 1.36 7.44 15.29
C ASP A 293 0.05 7.19 16.00
N THR A 294 -0.27 8.04 16.97
CA THR A 294 -1.52 7.92 17.72
C THR A 294 -2.74 7.84 16.79
N GLY A 295 -3.67 6.95 17.10
CA GLY A 295 -4.99 6.90 16.45
C GLY A 295 -5.96 7.97 16.97
N ASP A 296 -5.60 8.71 18.03
CA ASP A 296 -6.40 9.83 18.51
C ASP A 296 -6.10 11.09 17.66
N ILE A 297 -7.06 11.43 16.79
CA ILE A 297 -6.92 12.55 15.86
C ILE A 297 -6.80 13.89 16.59
N ASP A 298 -7.50 14.09 17.69
CA ASP A 298 -7.44 15.34 18.45
C ASP A 298 -6.09 15.46 19.19
N GLU A 299 -5.57 14.38 19.75
CA GLU A 299 -4.21 14.33 20.31
C GLU A 299 -3.16 14.62 19.23
N TYR A 300 -3.27 13.99 18.05
CA TYR A 300 -2.41 14.21 16.91
C TYR A 300 -2.37 15.68 16.48
N ILE A 301 -3.55 16.27 16.25
CA ILE A 301 -3.67 17.68 15.86
C ILE A 301 -3.07 18.60 16.94
N LYS A 302 -3.44 18.39 18.21
CA LYS A 302 -2.95 19.19 19.33
C LYS A 302 -1.42 19.15 19.44
N PHE A 303 -0.79 18.01 19.19
CA PHE A 303 0.65 17.85 19.26
C PHE A 303 1.34 18.62 18.13
N TRP A 304 0.93 18.37 16.88
CA TRP A 304 1.60 18.92 15.70
C TRP A 304 1.21 20.37 15.35
N SER A 305 0.16 20.91 15.97
CA SER A 305 -0.23 22.32 15.83
C SER A 305 0.44 23.24 16.86
N ASP A 306 1.39 22.74 17.66
CA ASP A 306 2.07 23.59 18.65
C ASP A 306 2.90 24.68 17.97
N PRO A 307 2.56 25.97 18.17
CA PRO A 307 3.23 27.07 17.52
C PRO A 307 4.68 27.27 17.93
N SER A 308 5.11 26.64 19.05
CA SER A 308 6.51 26.71 19.50
C SER A 308 7.46 25.94 18.57
N GLY A 309 6.95 24.96 17.78
CA GLY A 309 7.76 24.13 16.90
C GLY A 309 8.79 23.25 17.62
N THR A 310 8.75 23.19 18.95
CA THR A 310 9.73 22.46 19.79
C THR A 310 9.38 20.98 19.94
N PHE A 311 8.97 20.33 18.85
CA PHE A 311 8.57 18.89 18.84
C PHE A 311 9.69 17.97 19.35
N ALA A 312 10.97 18.32 19.10
CA ALA A 312 12.11 17.51 19.53
C ALA A 312 12.26 17.36 21.05
N ALA A 313 11.75 18.34 21.82
CA ALA A 313 11.81 18.33 23.28
C ALA A 313 10.62 17.59 23.92
N ARG A 314 9.64 17.17 23.15
CA ARG A 314 8.40 16.52 23.62
C ARG A 314 8.35 15.07 23.14
N LYS A 315 7.72 14.21 23.93
CA LYS A 315 7.43 12.83 23.49
C LYS A 315 6.36 12.85 22.42
N ILE A 316 6.72 12.43 21.22
CA ILE A 316 5.74 12.27 20.12
C ILE A 316 4.70 11.22 20.54
N PRO A 317 3.38 11.47 20.33
CA PRO A 317 2.32 10.51 20.66
C PRO A 317 2.31 9.37 19.62
N GLN A 318 3.19 8.41 19.81
CA GLN A 318 3.38 7.25 18.94
C GLN A 318 3.82 6.04 19.74
N ASP A 319 3.47 4.86 19.25
CA ASP A 319 4.02 3.60 19.73
C ASP A 319 5.29 3.28 18.96
N ILE A 320 6.26 2.65 19.64
CA ILE A 320 7.53 2.25 19.02
C ILE A 320 7.78 0.78 19.31
N GLU A 321 7.80 -0.02 18.27
CA GLU A 321 8.24 -1.41 18.28
C GLU A 321 9.74 -1.48 17.94
N ALA A 322 10.52 -2.06 18.82
CA ALA A 322 11.93 -2.36 18.55
C ALA A 322 12.05 -3.76 17.93
N ILE A 323 12.60 -3.82 16.71
CA ILE A 323 12.79 -5.05 15.97
C ILE A 323 14.21 -5.55 16.18
N GLY A 324 14.34 -6.71 16.85
CA GLY A 324 15.62 -7.35 17.08
C GLY A 324 16.19 -8.01 15.81
N ARG A 325 17.48 -8.36 15.85
CA ARG A 325 18.18 -8.93 14.70
C ARG A 325 17.52 -10.19 14.14
N ASN A 326 17.19 -11.15 15.00
CA ASN A 326 16.59 -12.42 14.56
C ASN A 326 15.22 -12.21 13.94
N THR A 327 14.40 -11.35 14.54
CA THR A 327 13.09 -10.95 13.98
C THR A 327 13.28 -10.29 12.61
N LEU A 328 14.23 -9.36 12.48
CA LEU A 328 14.50 -8.67 11.21
C LEU A 328 14.99 -9.64 10.12
N MET A 329 15.82 -10.64 10.50
CA MET A 329 16.24 -11.69 9.56
C MET A 329 15.05 -12.55 9.12
N PHE A 330 14.15 -12.89 10.03
CA PHE A 330 12.93 -13.62 9.69
C PHE A 330 11.98 -12.79 8.82
N GLU A 331 11.77 -11.52 9.16
CA GLU A 331 10.98 -10.58 8.35
C GLU A 331 11.55 -10.42 6.93
N PHE A 332 12.88 -10.50 6.76
CA PHE A 332 13.49 -10.46 5.43
C PHE A 332 12.99 -11.61 4.53
N PHE A 333 12.87 -12.81 5.07
CA PHE A 333 12.27 -13.94 4.35
C PHE A 333 10.76 -13.74 4.18
N MET A 334 10.07 -13.42 5.27
CA MET A 334 8.61 -13.28 5.29
C MET A 334 8.11 -12.24 4.29
N MET A 335 8.78 -11.10 4.19
CA MET A 335 8.40 -10.01 3.29
C MET A 335 8.91 -10.26 1.87
N GLY A 336 10.17 -10.63 1.70
CA GLY A 336 10.77 -10.82 0.39
C GLY A 336 10.12 -11.95 -0.41
N LEU A 337 9.71 -13.03 0.24
CA LEU A 337 9.04 -14.17 -0.41
C LEU A 337 7.58 -13.89 -0.81
N ARG A 338 7.02 -12.74 -0.45
CA ARG A 338 5.76 -12.27 -1.00
C ARG A 338 5.90 -11.70 -2.41
N THR A 339 7.12 -11.50 -2.90
CA THR A 339 7.37 -11.01 -4.26
C THR A 339 7.75 -12.14 -5.20
N ALA A 340 7.40 -12.02 -6.48
CA ALA A 340 7.81 -12.97 -7.51
C ALA A 340 9.33 -12.99 -7.73
N ALA A 341 10.02 -11.88 -7.44
CA ALA A 341 11.47 -11.81 -7.46
C ALA A 341 12.12 -12.58 -6.30
N GLY A 342 11.40 -12.77 -5.19
CA GLY A 342 11.92 -13.43 -4.02
C GLY A 342 13.02 -12.65 -3.30
N ILE A 343 13.98 -13.37 -2.75
CA ILE A 343 15.08 -12.83 -1.95
C ILE A 343 16.43 -13.03 -2.65
N CYS A 344 17.32 -12.07 -2.48
CA CYS A 344 18.69 -12.12 -2.97
C CYS A 344 19.65 -12.52 -1.84
N ARG A 345 20.44 -13.56 -2.04
CA ARG A 345 21.42 -14.09 -1.09
C ARG A 345 22.44 -13.01 -0.68
N GLU A 346 23.03 -12.35 -1.67
CA GLU A 346 24.06 -11.34 -1.44
C GLU A 346 23.51 -10.12 -0.70
N THR A 347 22.25 -9.78 -0.93
CA THR A 347 21.56 -8.72 -0.19
C THR A 347 21.40 -9.11 1.28
N PHE A 348 21.00 -10.35 1.56
CA PHE A 348 20.93 -10.87 2.94
C PHE A 348 22.29 -10.81 3.62
N GLU A 349 23.32 -11.38 3.00
CA GLU A 349 24.68 -11.46 3.56
C GLU A 349 25.29 -10.06 3.76
N SER A 350 25.08 -9.17 2.78
CA SER A 350 25.53 -7.77 2.89
C SER A 350 24.84 -7.02 4.02
N ARG A 351 23.53 -7.24 4.19
CA ARG A 351 22.74 -6.55 5.21
C ARG A 351 23.08 -7.05 6.61
N PHE A 352 23.06 -8.36 6.81
CA PHE A 352 23.18 -8.96 8.14
C PHE A 352 24.61 -9.32 8.53
N LYS A 353 25.58 -9.25 7.60
CA LYS A 353 27.00 -9.60 7.83
C LYS A 353 27.18 -11.02 8.37
N VAL A 354 26.37 -11.95 7.88
CA VAL A 354 26.43 -13.40 8.16
C VAL A 354 26.14 -14.17 6.87
N PRO A 355 26.65 -15.41 6.74
CA PRO A 355 26.30 -16.25 5.61
C PRO A 355 24.79 -16.48 5.50
N PHE A 356 24.31 -16.72 4.28
CA PHE A 356 22.94 -17.13 4.07
C PHE A 356 22.64 -18.43 4.83
N PRO A 357 21.49 -18.53 5.54
CA PRO A 357 21.22 -19.67 6.42
C PRO A 357 21.16 -21.01 5.66
N ALA A 358 21.95 -22.00 6.07
CA ALA A 358 21.93 -23.34 5.47
C ALA A 358 20.54 -24.00 5.55
N LYS A 359 19.77 -23.72 6.60
CA LYS A 359 18.39 -24.19 6.76
C LYS A 359 17.49 -23.66 5.65
N ALA A 360 17.64 -22.39 5.28
CA ALA A 360 16.91 -21.76 4.17
C ALA A 360 17.32 -22.38 2.82
N ASP A 361 18.62 -22.60 2.60
CA ASP A 361 19.11 -23.31 1.39
C ASP A 361 18.48 -24.71 1.25
N CYS A 362 18.47 -25.48 2.33
CA CYS A 362 17.85 -26.81 2.33
C CYS A 362 16.34 -26.75 2.01
N ALA A 363 15.63 -25.80 2.62
CA ALA A 363 14.21 -25.59 2.36
C ALA A 363 13.96 -25.24 0.88
N PHE A 364 14.69 -24.26 0.31
CA PHE A 364 14.55 -23.91 -1.10
C PHE A 364 14.84 -25.06 -2.05
N HIS A 365 15.89 -25.85 -1.81
CA HIS A 365 16.17 -27.05 -2.60
C HIS A 365 15.03 -28.08 -2.50
N GLY A 366 14.48 -28.28 -1.31
CA GLY A 366 13.33 -29.17 -1.11
C GLY A 366 12.08 -28.72 -1.86
N TRP A 367 11.78 -27.43 -1.82
CA TRP A 367 10.63 -26.84 -2.48
C TRP A 367 10.79 -26.71 -4.00
N THR A 368 12.01 -26.52 -4.48
CA THR A 368 12.31 -26.59 -5.92
C THR A 368 12.05 -27.97 -6.50
N LYS A 369 12.41 -29.05 -5.76
CA LYS A 369 12.07 -30.43 -6.16
C LYS A 369 10.57 -30.71 -6.21
N LYS A 370 9.78 -30.00 -5.40
CA LYS A 370 8.31 -30.04 -5.39
C LYS A 370 7.67 -29.11 -6.42
N ASN A 371 8.44 -28.39 -7.23
CA ASN A 371 7.99 -27.36 -8.17
C ASN A 371 7.19 -26.24 -7.50
N LEU A 372 7.59 -25.82 -6.28
CA LEU A 372 6.98 -24.72 -5.52
C LEU A 372 7.92 -23.52 -5.34
N ALA A 373 9.22 -23.70 -5.60
CA ALA A 373 10.22 -22.64 -5.55
C ALA A 373 11.09 -22.65 -6.80
N VAL A 374 11.78 -21.54 -7.05
CA VAL A 374 12.78 -21.40 -8.09
C VAL A 374 14.03 -20.77 -7.50
N MET A 375 15.19 -21.22 -7.97
CA MET A 375 16.48 -20.58 -7.67
C MET A 375 17.08 -20.17 -9.01
N TYR A 376 17.55 -18.93 -9.09
CA TYR A 376 18.06 -18.38 -10.34
C TYR A 376 19.17 -17.35 -10.11
N GLU A 377 19.94 -17.07 -11.16
CA GLU A 377 20.95 -16.02 -11.16
C GLU A 377 20.49 -14.85 -12.06
N LYS A 378 20.68 -13.63 -11.57
CA LYS A 378 20.42 -12.40 -12.32
C LYS A 378 21.47 -11.37 -11.93
N ASP A 379 22.11 -10.75 -12.91
CA ASP A 379 23.15 -9.73 -12.74
C ASP A 379 24.28 -10.16 -11.78
N GLY A 380 24.70 -11.43 -11.85
CA GLY A 380 25.74 -12.03 -11.01
C GLY A 380 25.34 -12.22 -9.55
N LYS A 381 24.04 -12.19 -9.23
CA LYS A 381 23.49 -12.41 -7.89
C LYS A 381 22.56 -13.60 -7.88
N HIS A 382 22.52 -14.30 -6.73
CA HIS A 382 21.71 -15.50 -6.55
C HIS A 382 20.38 -15.17 -5.85
N TYR A 383 19.30 -15.58 -6.48
CA TYR A 383 17.94 -15.37 -5.99
C TYR A 383 17.25 -16.68 -5.68
N ALA A 384 16.37 -16.64 -4.70
CA ALA A 384 15.45 -17.71 -4.38
C ALA A 384 14.04 -17.14 -4.17
N ALA A 385 13.06 -17.70 -4.88
CA ALA A 385 11.68 -17.23 -4.87
C ALA A 385 10.70 -18.40 -4.77
N LEU A 386 9.53 -18.16 -4.22
CA LEU A 386 8.39 -19.04 -4.37
C LEU A 386 7.74 -18.73 -5.74
N ASN A 387 7.39 -19.79 -6.49
CA ASN A 387 6.60 -19.56 -7.70
C ASN A 387 5.12 -19.31 -7.34
N LYS A 388 4.26 -19.04 -8.34
CA LYS A 388 2.85 -18.71 -8.11
C LYS A 388 2.09 -19.74 -7.26
N ASN A 389 2.46 -21.01 -7.33
CA ASN A 389 1.85 -22.07 -6.51
C ASN A 389 2.50 -22.15 -5.12
N GLY A 390 3.80 -21.93 -5.02
CA GLY A 390 4.51 -21.90 -3.75
C GLY A 390 4.08 -20.73 -2.87
N MET A 391 3.73 -19.58 -3.45
CA MET A 391 3.22 -18.42 -2.70
C MET A 391 1.93 -18.73 -1.92
N LEU A 392 1.10 -19.65 -2.40
CA LEU A 392 -0.10 -20.12 -1.68
C LEU A 392 0.25 -20.81 -0.36
N PHE A 393 1.46 -21.35 -0.26
CA PHE A 393 1.96 -22.08 0.91
C PHE A 393 3.10 -21.33 1.63
N LEU A 394 3.18 -20.01 1.47
CA LEU A 394 4.23 -19.20 2.07
C LEU A 394 4.39 -19.47 3.58
N ASN A 395 3.30 -19.50 4.32
CA ASN A 395 3.35 -19.74 5.77
C ASN A 395 3.94 -21.12 6.11
N ASN A 396 3.65 -22.15 5.31
CA ASN A 396 4.27 -23.49 5.46
C ASN A 396 5.78 -23.41 5.21
N PHE A 397 6.22 -22.69 4.16
CA PHE A 397 7.64 -22.48 3.91
C PHE A 397 8.33 -21.79 5.10
N LEU A 398 7.72 -20.73 5.61
CA LEU A 398 8.29 -19.94 6.71
C LEU A 398 8.44 -20.78 8.01
N THR A 399 7.54 -21.72 8.26
CA THR A 399 7.66 -22.62 9.43
C THR A 399 8.88 -23.56 9.32
N GLU A 400 9.34 -23.86 8.10
CA GLU A 400 10.58 -24.63 7.92
C GLU A 400 11.84 -23.81 8.24
N LEU A 401 11.74 -22.48 8.38
CA LEU A 401 12.87 -21.58 8.68
C LEU A 401 13.06 -21.33 10.18
N ILE A 402 12.07 -21.58 11.01
CA ILE A 402 12.07 -21.36 12.46
C ILE A 402 12.81 -22.45 13.25
#